data_ae94860654d3bf93121012dcdef00d21
#
_entry.id   ae94860654d3bf93121012dcdef00d21
#
_cell.length_a   1.000
_cell.length_b   1.000
_cell.length_c   1.000
_cell.angle_alpha   90.00
_cell.angle_beta   90.00
_cell.angle_gamma   90.00
#
_symmetry.space_group_name_H-M   'P 1'
#
loop_
_entity.id
_entity.type
_entity.pdbx_description
1 polymer ?
#
loop_
_entity_poly.entity_id
_entity_poly.type
_entity_poly.pdbx_seq_one_letter_code
_entity_poly.pdbx_strand_id
1 'polypeptide(L)'
;MGDGCLMEGISHEACSLAGTLGLGKLIAFWDDNGISIDGHVEGWFSDDTPKRFEAYGWHVIPAVDGHDADAINAAIEAAKAETSRPTLICTKTIIGFGSPNKAGSHDCHGAPLGNDEIKAAREFLGWEYAPFEIPADIYAAWDAKQAGASKEAAWNEKFAAYAKAYPAEAAEYKRRVAGELPANWEAATSEIIANLQANPANIASRKASQNALEAFGKLLPEFMGGSADLAPSNLTMWSGSKSLTAEDFSGNYIHYGVREFGMTAIINGIALHGGFVPYGATFLMFMEYARNAMRMAALMKVQNIQVYTHDSIGLGEDGPTHQPVEQIASLRMTPNMSTWRPCDQVESAVAWKLAIERKDAPSALIFSRQNLAQQPRSAEQVANIAKGGYILKDCAGQPELILIATGSEVELAVAAYEQLSAEGKAVRVVSMPSTDAFDKQDAAYREAVLPAAVTKRIAIEAGIADFWYKYVGFGGRIIGMTSFGESAPAGELFKLFGFTTENVVKQAKELLA
;
A
#
# COMPACT_ATOMS: atom_id res chain seq x y z
N MET A 1 -18.30 -15.58 -3.62
CA MET A 1 -18.73 -14.23 -3.18
C MET A 1 -20.19 -14.30 -2.81
N GLY A 2 -20.63 -13.75 -1.67
CA GLY A 2 -22.06 -13.63 -1.32
C GLY A 2 -22.64 -12.29 -1.78
N ASP A 3 -23.93 -12.08 -1.51
CA ASP A 3 -24.66 -10.86 -1.89
C ASP A 3 -23.99 -9.59 -1.34
N GLY A 4 -23.60 -9.60 -0.06
CA GLY A 4 -22.88 -8.48 0.55
C GLY A 4 -21.57 -8.16 -0.15
N CYS A 5 -20.78 -9.16 -0.57
CA CYS A 5 -19.55 -8.93 -1.33
C CYS A 5 -19.82 -8.20 -2.65
N LEU A 6 -20.94 -8.46 -3.29
CA LEU A 6 -21.32 -7.85 -4.57
C LEU A 6 -21.94 -6.45 -4.42
N MET A 7 -22.37 -6.08 -3.21
CA MET A 7 -22.78 -4.70 -2.86
C MET A 7 -21.56 -3.79 -2.61
N GLU A 8 -20.41 -4.36 -2.19
CA GLU A 8 -19.19 -3.60 -1.92
C GLU A 8 -18.68 -2.88 -3.19
N GLY A 9 -18.35 -1.58 -3.05
CA GLY A 9 -17.85 -0.75 -4.16
C GLY A 9 -16.63 -1.34 -4.85
N ILE A 10 -15.72 -1.99 -4.09
CA ILE A 10 -14.52 -2.61 -4.65
C ILE A 10 -14.85 -3.75 -5.63
N SER A 11 -15.99 -4.43 -5.49
CA SER A 11 -16.40 -5.46 -6.44
C SER A 11 -16.63 -4.89 -7.85
N HIS A 12 -17.20 -3.67 -7.94
CA HIS A 12 -17.35 -2.96 -9.21
C HIS A 12 -16.00 -2.59 -9.82
N GLU A 13 -15.07 -2.07 -9.01
CA GLU A 13 -13.73 -1.69 -9.46
C GLU A 13 -12.94 -2.90 -9.98
N ALA A 14 -12.86 -3.96 -9.17
CA ALA A 14 -12.05 -5.14 -9.48
C ALA A 14 -12.66 -5.97 -10.63
N CYS A 15 -13.98 -6.23 -10.60
CA CYS A 15 -14.64 -7.05 -11.61
C CYS A 15 -14.70 -6.36 -12.99
N SER A 16 -14.92 -5.04 -13.01
CA SER A 16 -14.86 -4.26 -14.25
C SER A 16 -13.45 -4.31 -14.87
N LEU A 17 -12.40 -4.13 -14.07
CA LEU A 17 -11.02 -4.21 -14.56
C LEU A 17 -10.65 -5.64 -15.03
N ALA A 18 -11.09 -6.67 -14.31
CA ALA A 18 -10.88 -8.07 -14.70
C ALA A 18 -11.49 -8.39 -16.06
N GLY A 19 -12.69 -7.90 -16.33
CA GLY A 19 -13.33 -8.02 -17.65
C GLY A 19 -12.58 -7.27 -18.74
N THR A 20 -12.19 -6.02 -18.45
CA THR A 20 -11.39 -5.18 -19.38
C THR A 20 -10.07 -5.86 -19.76
N LEU A 21 -9.41 -6.51 -18.81
CA LEU A 21 -8.14 -7.23 -19.05
C LEU A 21 -8.35 -8.65 -19.60
N GLY A 22 -9.57 -9.14 -19.75
CA GLY A 22 -9.83 -10.47 -20.26
C GLY A 22 -9.22 -11.60 -19.44
N LEU A 23 -9.31 -11.55 -18.09
CA LEU A 23 -8.64 -12.50 -17.20
C LEU A 23 -9.27 -13.90 -17.24
N GLY A 24 -9.09 -14.65 -18.34
CA GLY A 24 -9.74 -15.93 -18.63
C GLY A 24 -9.42 -17.08 -17.66
N LYS A 25 -8.43 -16.92 -16.76
CA LYS A 25 -8.16 -17.89 -15.69
C LYS A 25 -8.92 -17.59 -14.40
N LEU A 26 -9.61 -16.45 -14.31
CA LEU A 26 -10.39 -16.07 -13.15
C LEU A 26 -11.79 -16.67 -13.25
N ILE A 27 -12.10 -17.59 -12.33
CA ILE A 27 -13.41 -18.19 -12.16
C ILE A 27 -13.92 -17.83 -10.78
N ALA A 28 -15.10 -17.22 -10.71
CA ALA A 28 -15.72 -16.79 -9.48
C ALA A 28 -17.09 -17.45 -9.31
N PHE A 29 -17.46 -17.76 -8.06
CA PHE A 29 -18.79 -18.19 -7.69
C PHE A 29 -19.51 -17.07 -6.96
N TRP A 30 -20.74 -16.80 -7.35
CA TRP A 30 -21.69 -16.03 -6.55
C TRP A 30 -22.60 -16.99 -5.78
N ASP A 31 -22.51 -16.96 -4.47
CA ASP A 31 -23.43 -17.62 -3.55
C ASP A 31 -24.69 -16.74 -3.44
N ASP A 32 -25.63 -17.01 -4.35
CA ASP A 32 -26.88 -16.29 -4.52
C ASP A 32 -27.95 -16.90 -3.60
N ASN A 33 -27.85 -16.60 -2.31
CA ASN A 33 -28.78 -17.10 -1.29
C ASN A 33 -29.83 -16.07 -0.86
N GLY A 34 -29.71 -14.82 -1.28
CA GLY A 34 -30.66 -13.74 -1.00
C GLY A 34 -30.69 -13.28 0.46
N ILE A 35 -29.66 -13.61 1.26
CA ILE A 35 -29.61 -13.28 2.69
C ILE A 35 -28.35 -12.49 3.04
N SER A 36 -28.51 -11.43 3.80
CA SER A 36 -27.44 -10.72 4.50
C SER A 36 -27.74 -10.68 6.01
N ILE A 37 -26.93 -9.96 6.79
CA ILE A 37 -27.12 -9.82 8.25
C ILE A 37 -28.50 -9.22 8.59
N ASP A 38 -28.99 -8.28 7.77
CA ASP A 38 -30.30 -7.64 7.97
C ASP A 38 -31.50 -8.48 7.49
N GLY A 39 -31.25 -9.67 6.92
CA GLY A 39 -32.28 -10.57 6.42
C GLY A 39 -32.30 -10.66 4.88
N HIS A 40 -33.50 -10.81 4.33
CA HIS A 40 -33.73 -10.91 2.88
C HIS A 40 -33.36 -9.62 2.14
N VAL A 41 -32.55 -9.74 1.09
CA VAL A 41 -31.91 -8.58 0.41
C VAL A 41 -32.82 -7.78 -0.53
N GLU A 42 -34.03 -8.26 -0.85
CA GLU A 42 -34.91 -7.66 -1.86
C GLU A 42 -35.22 -6.16 -1.62
N GLY A 43 -35.09 -5.69 -0.37
CA GLY A 43 -35.33 -4.28 0.00
C GLY A 43 -34.18 -3.34 -0.31
N TRP A 44 -32.97 -3.85 -0.54
CA TRP A 44 -31.74 -3.03 -0.70
C TRP A 44 -30.73 -3.58 -1.69
N PHE A 45 -30.99 -4.74 -2.31
CA PHE A 45 -30.17 -5.30 -3.38
C PHE A 45 -31.07 -5.90 -4.45
N SER A 46 -31.33 -5.12 -5.49
CA SER A 46 -32.19 -5.48 -6.62
C SER A 46 -31.46 -5.52 -7.96
N ASP A 47 -30.14 -5.53 -7.93
CA ASP A 47 -29.31 -5.59 -9.13
C ASP A 47 -29.55 -6.90 -9.90
N ASP A 48 -29.62 -6.80 -11.21
CA ASP A 48 -29.48 -7.97 -12.10
C ASP A 48 -27.98 -8.30 -12.20
N THR A 49 -27.49 -9.04 -11.23
CA THR A 49 -26.05 -9.39 -11.13
C THR A 49 -25.53 -10.12 -12.36
N PRO A 50 -26.22 -11.10 -12.96
CA PRO A 50 -25.81 -11.68 -14.22
C PRO A 50 -25.56 -10.65 -15.31
N LYS A 51 -26.52 -9.76 -15.59
CA LYS A 51 -26.37 -8.71 -16.60
C LYS A 51 -25.30 -7.68 -16.26
N ARG A 52 -25.12 -7.38 -14.98
CA ARG A 52 -24.03 -6.48 -14.53
C ARG A 52 -22.67 -7.07 -14.91
N PHE A 53 -22.45 -8.36 -14.69
CA PHE A 53 -21.20 -9.03 -15.05
C PHE A 53 -21.04 -9.23 -16.55
N GLU A 54 -22.13 -9.50 -17.28
CA GLU A 54 -22.11 -9.48 -18.75
C GLU A 54 -21.67 -8.11 -19.29
N ALA A 55 -22.17 -7.01 -18.69
CA ALA A 55 -21.75 -5.65 -19.04
C ALA A 55 -20.27 -5.36 -18.72
N TYR A 56 -19.67 -6.02 -17.74
CA TYR A 56 -18.23 -5.99 -17.49
C TYR A 56 -17.41 -6.82 -18.49
N GLY A 57 -18.04 -7.56 -19.39
CA GLY A 57 -17.37 -8.44 -20.34
C GLY A 57 -17.05 -9.84 -19.80
N TRP A 58 -17.66 -10.26 -18.71
CA TRP A 58 -17.52 -11.60 -18.16
C TRP A 58 -18.36 -12.61 -18.91
N HIS A 59 -17.90 -13.86 -18.95
CA HIS A 59 -18.73 -15.02 -19.21
C HIS A 59 -19.57 -15.31 -17.95
N VAL A 60 -20.88 -15.47 -18.11
CA VAL A 60 -21.79 -15.71 -16.99
C VAL A 60 -22.52 -17.02 -17.18
N ILE A 61 -22.48 -17.88 -16.15
CA ILE A 61 -23.27 -19.13 -16.09
C ILE A 61 -24.37 -18.91 -15.04
N PRO A 62 -25.59 -18.59 -15.46
CA PRO A 62 -26.66 -18.22 -14.54
C PRO A 62 -27.37 -19.44 -13.95
N ALA A 63 -28.01 -19.26 -12.80
CA ALA A 63 -29.01 -20.15 -12.21
C ALA A 63 -28.58 -21.60 -12.01
N VAL A 64 -27.32 -21.84 -11.63
CA VAL A 64 -26.81 -23.16 -11.25
C VAL A 64 -27.38 -23.56 -9.88
N ASP A 65 -27.92 -24.75 -9.75
CA ASP A 65 -28.31 -25.27 -8.43
C ASP A 65 -27.05 -25.55 -7.60
N GLY A 66 -26.84 -24.72 -6.57
CA GLY A 66 -25.67 -24.79 -5.69
C GLY A 66 -25.67 -25.97 -4.71
N HIS A 67 -26.73 -26.78 -4.70
CA HIS A 67 -26.84 -28.03 -3.92
C HIS A 67 -26.79 -29.28 -4.79
N ASP A 68 -26.67 -29.13 -6.13
CA ASP A 68 -26.46 -30.22 -7.08
C ASP A 68 -24.99 -30.28 -7.52
N ALA A 69 -24.28 -31.33 -7.06
CA ALA A 69 -22.85 -31.50 -7.35
C ALA A 69 -22.57 -31.68 -8.85
N ASP A 70 -23.48 -32.33 -9.60
CA ASP A 70 -23.32 -32.56 -11.04
C ASP A 70 -23.51 -31.25 -11.83
N ALA A 71 -24.49 -30.43 -11.44
CA ALA A 71 -24.70 -29.10 -12.01
C ALA A 71 -23.50 -28.18 -11.74
N ILE A 72 -22.95 -28.18 -10.52
CA ILE A 72 -21.74 -27.43 -10.17
C ILE A 72 -20.55 -27.89 -10.99
N ASN A 73 -20.32 -29.20 -11.12
CA ASN A 73 -19.23 -29.75 -11.90
C ASN A 73 -19.34 -29.38 -13.39
N ALA A 74 -20.54 -29.46 -13.97
CA ALA A 74 -20.77 -29.05 -15.35
C ALA A 74 -20.46 -27.55 -15.55
N ALA A 75 -20.84 -26.67 -14.59
CA ALA A 75 -20.54 -25.25 -14.63
C ALA A 75 -19.02 -24.98 -14.52
N ILE A 76 -18.31 -25.73 -13.67
CA ILE A 76 -16.85 -25.62 -13.56
C ILE A 76 -16.17 -25.99 -14.87
N GLU A 77 -16.56 -27.10 -15.51
CA GLU A 77 -15.97 -27.51 -16.80
C GLU A 77 -16.27 -26.49 -17.91
N ALA A 78 -17.47 -25.93 -17.96
CA ALA A 78 -17.80 -24.84 -18.87
C ALA A 78 -16.96 -23.58 -18.62
N ALA A 79 -16.78 -23.20 -17.35
CA ALA A 79 -15.94 -22.07 -16.97
C ALA A 79 -14.45 -22.27 -17.34
N LYS A 80 -13.92 -23.49 -17.18
CA LYS A 80 -12.55 -23.85 -17.58
C LYS A 80 -12.34 -23.85 -19.10
N ALA A 81 -13.40 -24.10 -19.87
CA ALA A 81 -13.37 -24.06 -21.33
C ALA A 81 -13.34 -22.63 -21.88
N GLU A 82 -13.86 -21.64 -21.13
CA GLU A 82 -13.76 -20.22 -21.47
C GLU A 82 -12.37 -19.69 -21.04
N THR A 83 -11.54 -19.30 -21.99
CA THR A 83 -10.16 -18.88 -21.73
C THR A 83 -9.88 -17.42 -22.07
N SER A 84 -10.83 -16.72 -22.69
CA SER A 84 -10.65 -15.37 -23.20
C SER A 84 -11.13 -14.28 -22.25
N ARG A 85 -11.96 -14.61 -21.28
CA ARG A 85 -12.57 -13.66 -20.32
C ARG A 85 -12.89 -14.36 -19.00
N PRO A 86 -12.98 -13.61 -17.89
CA PRO A 86 -13.31 -14.19 -16.59
C PRO A 86 -14.73 -14.76 -16.58
N THR A 87 -14.97 -15.76 -15.73
CA THR A 87 -16.29 -16.42 -15.61
C THR A 87 -16.88 -16.20 -14.23
N LEU A 88 -18.17 -15.83 -14.19
CA LEU A 88 -19.01 -15.85 -12.99
C LEU A 88 -19.98 -17.01 -13.07
N ILE A 89 -19.96 -17.92 -12.09
CA ILE A 89 -20.95 -18.97 -11.88
C ILE A 89 -21.94 -18.48 -10.81
N CYS A 90 -23.21 -18.28 -11.18
CA CYS A 90 -24.26 -17.85 -10.27
C CYS A 90 -24.93 -19.08 -9.65
N THR A 91 -24.62 -19.38 -8.40
CA THR A 91 -25.14 -20.56 -7.69
C THR A 91 -26.29 -20.18 -6.77
N LYS A 92 -27.49 -20.69 -7.07
CA LYS A 92 -28.63 -20.59 -6.16
C LYS A 92 -28.42 -21.55 -4.99
N THR A 93 -28.37 -21.00 -3.79
CA THR A 93 -28.16 -21.76 -2.56
C THR A 93 -29.15 -21.35 -1.48
N ILE A 94 -29.15 -22.11 -0.39
CA ILE A 94 -29.89 -21.79 0.82
C ILE A 94 -28.87 -21.65 1.95
N ILE A 95 -28.75 -20.46 2.54
CA ILE A 95 -27.87 -20.28 3.71
C ILE A 95 -28.29 -21.23 4.82
N GLY A 96 -27.33 -21.89 5.47
CA GLY A 96 -27.63 -22.88 6.52
C GLY A 96 -28.33 -24.13 6.02
N PHE A 97 -28.14 -24.51 4.75
CA PHE A 97 -28.71 -25.74 4.16
C PHE A 97 -28.51 -26.94 5.10
N GLY A 98 -29.58 -27.70 5.30
CA GLY A 98 -29.57 -28.84 6.21
C GLY A 98 -29.98 -28.51 7.65
N SER A 99 -30.14 -27.24 8.00
CA SER A 99 -30.66 -26.80 9.33
C SER A 99 -32.18 -26.65 9.25
N PRO A 100 -32.98 -27.54 9.90
CA PRO A 100 -34.44 -27.55 9.72
C PRO A 100 -35.15 -26.28 10.18
N ASN A 101 -34.60 -25.58 11.18
CA ASN A 101 -35.25 -24.43 11.80
C ASN A 101 -34.60 -23.09 11.49
N LYS A 102 -33.37 -23.08 10.95
CA LYS A 102 -32.58 -21.84 10.70
C LYS A 102 -32.19 -21.64 9.25
N ALA A 103 -32.30 -22.65 8.38
CA ALA A 103 -31.99 -22.50 6.97
C ALA A 103 -32.83 -21.39 6.33
N GLY A 104 -32.22 -20.64 5.40
CA GLY A 104 -32.88 -19.55 4.69
C GLY A 104 -33.11 -18.28 5.53
N SER A 105 -32.49 -18.19 6.71
CA SER A 105 -32.64 -17.01 7.58
C SER A 105 -31.29 -16.40 7.97
N HIS A 106 -31.31 -15.15 8.45
CA HIS A 106 -30.13 -14.47 8.96
C HIS A 106 -29.62 -15.07 10.29
N ASP A 107 -30.40 -15.88 10.98
CA ASP A 107 -30.04 -16.49 12.27
C ASP A 107 -28.83 -17.44 12.18
N CYS A 108 -28.50 -17.92 10.98
CA CYS A 108 -27.29 -18.72 10.73
C CYS A 108 -26.16 -17.93 10.02
N HIS A 109 -26.34 -16.63 9.76
CA HIS A 109 -25.31 -15.79 9.16
C HIS A 109 -24.24 -15.44 10.20
N GLY A 110 -23.16 -16.24 10.26
CA GLY A 110 -22.05 -16.03 11.20
C GLY A 110 -22.35 -16.36 12.67
N ALA A 111 -23.55 -16.82 13.01
CA ALA A 111 -23.92 -17.26 14.33
C ALA A 111 -23.83 -18.79 14.48
N PRO A 112 -23.44 -19.32 15.66
CA PRO A 112 -23.47 -20.76 15.89
C PRO A 112 -24.91 -21.27 15.89
N LEU A 113 -25.13 -22.44 15.29
CA LEU A 113 -26.46 -23.05 15.24
C LEU A 113 -27.01 -23.42 16.61
N GLY A 114 -26.13 -23.80 17.55
CA GLY A 114 -26.51 -24.35 18.88
C GLY A 114 -26.65 -25.88 18.82
N ASN A 115 -26.53 -26.51 19.99
CA ASN A 115 -26.45 -27.98 20.08
C ASN A 115 -27.68 -28.71 19.54
N ASP A 116 -28.87 -28.18 19.84
CA ASP A 116 -30.14 -28.82 19.42
C ASP A 116 -30.29 -28.73 17.88
N GLU A 117 -29.97 -27.59 17.30
CA GLU A 117 -30.06 -27.39 15.87
C GLU A 117 -28.96 -28.18 15.11
N ILE A 118 -27.75 -28.29 15.67
CA ILE A 118 -26.68 -29.15 15.14
C ILE A 118 -27.16 -30.59 15.09
N LYS A 119 -27.83 -31.08 16.15
CA LYS A 119 -28.38 -32.44 16.18
C LYS A 119 -29.43 -32.62 15.08
N ALA A 120 -30.37 -31.70 14.95
CA ALA A 120 -31.40 -31.75 13.92
C ALA A 120 -30.82 -31.68 12.49
N ALA A 121 -29.83 -30.83 12.28
CA ALA A 121 -29.14 -30.75 10.99
C ALA A 121 -28.38 -32.04 10.64
N ARG A 122 -27.75 -32.69 11.60
CA ARG A 122 -27.09 -33.98 11.41
C ARG A 122 -28.09 -35.08 11.02
N GLU A 123 -29.22 -35.13 11.70
CA GLU A 123 -30.32 -36.06 11.37
C GLU A 123 -30.85 -35.80 9.95
N PHE A 124 -31.07 -34.52 9.58
CA PHE A 124 -31.52 -34.14 8.23
C PHE A 124 -30.52 -34.54 7.14
N LEU A 125 -29.22 -34.35 7.39
CA LEU A 125 -28.13 -34.65 6.45
C LEU A 125 -27.72 -36.14 6.46
N GLY A 126 -28.31 -36.98 7.34
CA GLY A 126 -27.92 -38.37 7.47
C GLY A 126 -26.50 -38.58 8.01
N TRP A 127 -25.98 -37.65 8.81
CA TRP A 127 -24.63 -37.73 9.38
C TRP A 127 -24.65 -38.34 10.78
N GLU A 128 -24.28 -39.61 10.89
CA GLU A 128 -24.41 -40.41 12.10
C GLU A 128 -23.17 -40.42 13.01
N TYR A 129 -22.02 -39.91 12.51
CA TYR A 129 -20.74 -39.99 13.22
C TYR A 129 -20.63 -38.91 14.32
N ALA A 130 -19.84 -39.16 15.37
CA ALA A 130 -19.62 -38.22 16.45
C ALA A 130 -18.95 -36.90 15.96
N PRO A 131 -19.01 -35.81 16.73
CA PRO A 131 -18.29 -34.59 16.38
C PRO A 131 -16.79 -34.87 16.15
N PHE A 132 -16.25 -34.33 15.06
CA PHE A 132 -14.85 -34.52 14.60
C PHE A 132 -14.47 -35.96 14.22
N GLU A 133 -15.39 -36.90 14.21
CA GLU A 133 -15.20 -38.25 13.68
C GLU A 133 -15.51 -38.25 12.19
N ILE A 134 -14.49 -38.52 11.37
CA ILE A 134 -14.64 -38.66 9.90
C ILE A 134 -14.31 -40.07 9.52
N PRO A 135 -15.18 -40.77 8.76
CA PRO A 135 -14.94 -42.12 8.29
C PRO A 135 -13.65 -42.26 7.47
N ALA A 136 -13.01 -43.42 7.57
CA ALA A 136 -11.72 -43.66 6.91
C ALA A 136 -11.79 -43.61 5.39
N ASP A 137 -12.90 -44.03 4.81
CA ASP A 137 -13.17 -43.98 3.37
C ASP A 137 -13.31 -42.56 2.85
N ILE A 138 -13.96 -41.67 3.63
CA ILE A 138 -14.04 -40.23 3.33
C ILE A 138 -12.67 -39.60 3.42
N TYR A 139 -11.90 -39.92 4.49
CA TYR A 139 -10.50 -39.44 4.59
C TYR A 139 -9.67 -39.87 3.38
N ALA A 140 -9.79 -41.15 2.96
CA ALA A 140 -9.05 -41.67 1.82
C ALA A 140 -9.46 -40.99 0.50
N ALA A 141 -10.75 -40.67 0.34
CA ALA A 141 -11.27 -39.98 -0.85
C ALA A 141 -10.76 -38.52 -0.96
N TRP A 142 -10.58 -37.86 0.16
CA TRP A 142 -10.09 -36.46 0.20
C TRP A 142 -8.56 -36.37 0.34
N ASP A 143 -7.83 -37.46 0.64
CA ASP A 143 -6.38 -37.43 0.80
C ASP A 143 -5.68 -37.31 -0.57
N ALA A 144 -5.27 -36.07 -0.88
CA ALA A 144 -4.55 -35.73 -2.10
C ALA A 144 -3.00 -35.79 -1.96
N LYS A 145 -2.44 -36.26 -0.82
CA LYS A 145 -1.00 -36.22 -0.57
C LYS A 145 -0.20 -36.97 -1.64
N GLN A 146 -0.60 -38.19 -1.98
CA GLN A 146 0.08 -38.99 -3.00
C GLN A 146 -0.04 -38.35 -4.40
N ALA A 147 -1.24 -37.88 -4.76
CA ALA A 147 -1.49 -37.21 -6.03
C ALA A 147 -0.70 -35.89 -6.12
N GLY A 148 -0.64 -35.15 -5.02
CA GLY A 148 0.15 -33.91 -4.90
C GLY A 148 1.65 -34.17 -5.06
N ALA A 149 2.18 -35.16 -4.34
CA ALA A 149 3.60 -35.55 -4.43
C ALA A 149 3.99 -35.98 -5.87
N SER A 150 3.11 -36.72 -6.55
CA SER A 150 3.34 -37.14 -7.95
C SER A 150 3.37 -35.94 -8.91
N LYS A 151 2.47 -34.96 -8.73
CA LYS A 151 2.45 -33.72 -9.52
C LYS A 151 3.68 -32.86 -9.27
N GLU A 152 4.08 -32.73 -8.01
CA GLU A 152 5.30 -32.00 -7.62
C GLU A 152 6.55 -32.65 -8.20
N ALA A 153 6.69 -34.00 -8.13
CA ALA A 153 7.81 -34.72 -8.74
C ALA A 153 7.88 -34.49 -10.26
N ALA A 154 6.76 -34.57 -10.95
CA ALA A 154 6.69 -34.32 -12.40
C ALA A 154 7.05 -32.87 -12.76
N TRP A 155 6.64 -31.90 -11.93
CA TRP A 155 7.03 -30.50 -12.09
C TRP A 155 8.53 -30.30 -11.85
N ASN A 156 9.07 -30.90 -10.81
CA ASN A 156 10.51 -30.82 -10.47
C ASN A 156 11.38 -31.39 -11.58
N GLU A 157 10.97 -32.51 -12.22
CA GLU A 157 11.67 -33.10 -13.37
C GLU A 157 11.67 -32.11 -14.57
N LYS A 158 10.52 -31.53 -14.90
CA LYS A 158 10.40 -30.51 -15.96
C LYS A 158 11.28 -29.30 -15.66
N PHE A 159 11.25 -28.82 -14.41
CA PHE A 159 12.05 -27.67 -14.00
C PHE A 159 13.56 -27.97 -14.03
N ALA A 160 13.99 -29.19 -13.66
CA ALA A 160 15.39 -29.60 -13.77
C ALA A 160 15.87 -29.63 -15.23
N ALA A 161 15.03 -30.12 -16.14
CA ALA A 161 15.33 -30.09 -17.57
C ALA A 161 15.40 -28.65 -18.12
N TYR A 162 14.47 -27.79 -17.71
CA TYR A 162 14.47 -26.35 -18.02
C TYR A 162 15.75 -25.66 -17.51
N ALA A 163 16.10 -25.90 -16.25
CA ALA A 163 17.30 -25.30 -15.62
C ALA A 163 18.60 -25.73 -16.29
N LYS A 164 18.65 -26.95 -16.88
CA LYS A 164 19.79 -27.40 -17.67
C LYS A 164 19.85 -26.69 -19.04
N ALA A 165 18.70 -26.45 -19.67
CA ALA A 165 18.63 -25.81 -20.97
C ALA A 165 18.78 -24.28 -20.89
N TYR A 166 18.25 -23.66 -19.81
CA TYR A 166 18.17 -22.21 -19.58
C TYR A 166 18.62 -21.85 -18.15
N PRO A 167 19.92 -21.99 -17.83
CA PRO A 167 20.41 -21.85 -16.46
C PRO A 167 20.23 -20.43 -15.88
N ALA A 168 20.38 -19.39 -16.70
CA ALA A 168 20.23 -18.00 -16.26
C ALA A 168 18.77 -17.67 -15.92
N GLU A 169 17.84 -18.06 -16.79
CA GLU A 169 16.40 -17.84 -16.61
C GLU A 169 15.86 -18.65 -15.42
N ALA A 170 16.35 -19.86 -15.23
CA ALA A 170 15.97 -20.70 -14.10
C ALA A 170 16.50 -20.13 -12.76
N ALA A 171 17.71 -19.56 -12.74
CA ALA A 171 18.26 -18.88 -11.58
C ALA A 171 17.43 -17.63 -11.25
N GLU A 172 17.09 -16.83 -12.26
CA GLU A 172 16.28 -15.62 -12.12
C GLU A 172 14.86 -15.95 -11.64
N TYR A 173 14.23 -17.00 -12.16
CA TYR A 173 12.93 -17.49 -11.70
C TYR A 173 12.97 -17.84 -10.21
N LYS A 174 13.99 -18.61 -9.79
CA LYS A 174 14.17 -19.00 -8.37
C LYS A 174 14.35 -17.77 -7.48
N ARG A 175 15.19 -16.81 -7.89
CA ARG A 175 15.44 -15.58 -7.16
C ARG A 175 14.13 -14.80 -6.92
N ARG A 176 13.34 -14.62 -7.99
CA ARG A 176 12.06 -13.88 -7.90
C ARG A 176 11.04 -14.59 -7.03
N VAL A 177 10.88 -15.91 -7.19
CA VAL A 177 9.92 -16.69 -6.38
C VAL A 177 10.34 -16.71 -4.91
N ALA A 178 11.65 -16.72 -4.62
CA ALA A 178 12.17 -16.59 -3.26
C ALA A 178 12.04 -15.16 -2.70
N GLY A 179 11.66 -14.17 -3.51
CA GLY A 179 11.60 -12.76 -3.12
C GLY A 179 12.97 -12.14 -2.86
N GLU A 180 14.04 -12.73 -3.39
CA GLU A 180 15.40 -12.23 -3.21
C GLU A 180 15.70 -11.08 -4.16
N LEU A 181 16.48 -10.10 -3.70
CA LEU A 181 16.96 -9.00 -4.54
C LEU A 181 18.19 -9.44 -5.36
N PRO A 182 18.51 -8.76 -6.48
CA PRO A 182 19.71 -9.04 -7.25
C PRO A 182 20.98 -8.97 -6.40
N ALA A 183 21.97 -9.84 -6.66
CA ALA A 183 23.20 -9.91 -5.88
C ALA A 183 23.99 -8.59 -5.82
N ASN A 184 23.88 -7.75 -6.85
CA ASN A 184 24.50 -6.43 -6.90
C ASN A 184 23.62 -5.29 -6.35
N TRP A 185 22.45 -5.57 -5.77
CA TRP A 185 21.47 -4.58 -5.33
C TRP A 185 22.07 -3.54 -4.38
N GLU A 186 22.74 -3.97 -3.33
CA GLU A 186 23.31 -3.06 -2.32
C GLU A 186 24.39 -2.15 -2.91
N ALA A 187 25.30 -2.69 -3.73
CA ALA A 187 26.37 -1.92 -4.36
C ALA A 187 25.79 -0.90 -5.37
N ALA A 188 24.89 -1.34 -6.25
CA ALA A 188 24.30 -0.50 -7.28
C ALA A 188 23.44 0.62 -6.69
N THR A 189 22.62 0.33 -5.68
CA THR A 189 21.77 1.35 -5.04
C THR A 189 22.58 2.34 -4.22
N SER A 190 23.66 1.89 -3.55
CA SER A 190 24.58 2.78 -2.83
C SER A 190 25.31 3.74 -3.79
N GLU A 191 25.74 3.26 -4.96
CA GLU A 191 26.35 4.10 -5.99
C GLU A 191 25.37 5.14 -6.54
N ILE A 192 24.13 4.71 -6.85
CA ILE A 192 23.07 5.62 -7.32
C ILE A 192 22.83 6.73 -6.28
N ILE A 193 22.68 6.41 -5.00
CA ILE A 193 22.44 7.38 -3.92
C ILE A 193 23.62 8.33 -3.77
N ALA A 194 24.85 7.82 -3.80
CA ALA A 194 26.04 8.64 -3.75
C ALA A 194 26.13 9.63 -4.93
N ASN A 195 25.81 9.18 -6.15
CA ASN A 195 25.76 10.01 -7.34
C ASN A 195 24.70 11.12 -7.23
N LEU A 196 23.51 10.83 -6.67
CA LEU A 196 22.48 11.84 -6.42
C LEU A 196 22.95 12.91 -5.43
N GLN A 197 23.68 12.52 -4.37
CA GLN A 197 24.23 13.47 -3.42
C GLN A 197 25.34 14.33 -4.05
N ALA A 198 26.17 13.76 -4.93
CA ALA A 198 27.25 14.48 -5.61
C ALA A 198 26.74 15.43 -6.71
N ASN A 199 25.57 15.17 -7.27
CA ASN A 199 24.95 15.96 -8.34
C ASN A 199 23.62 16.58 -7.88
N PRO A 200 23.67 17.67 -7.10
CA PRO A 200 22.46 18.25 -6.51
C PRO A 200 21.50 18.82 -7.58
N ALA A 201 20.21 18.61 -7.34
CA ALA A 201 19.16 19.12 -8.21
C ALA A 201 17.96 19.63 -7.38
N ASN A 202 17.47 20.82 -7.71
CA ASN A 202 16.26 21.39 -7.12
C ASN A 202 15.07 20.99 -7.96
N ILE A 203 14.46 19.89 -7.57
CA ILE A 203 13.33 19.26 -8.29
C ILE A 203 12.23 18.86 -7.30
N ALA A 204 10.99 18.72 -7.82
CA ALA A 204 9.91 18.15 -7.05
C ALA A 204 10.24 16.73 -6.58
N SER A 205 9.90 16.38 -5.34
CA SER A 205 10.22 15.04 -4.87
C SER A 205 9.46 13.93 -5.65
N ARG A 206 8.28 14.22 -6.26
CA ARG A 206 7.65 13.30 -7.24
C ARG A 206 8.54 13.05 -8.47
N LYS A 207 9.31 14.05 -8.93
CA LYS A 207 10.28 13.89 -10.02
C LYS A 207 11.50 13.11 -9.54
N ALA A 208 11.94 13.33 -8.32
CA ALA A 208 12.98 12.52 -7.68
C ALA A 208 12.54 11.05 -7.54
N SER A 209 11.28 10.80 -7.20
CA SER A 209 10.68 9.45 -7.23
C SER A 209 10.74 8.82 -8.62
N GLN A 210 10.38 9.55 -9.68
CA GLN A 210 10.51 9.05 -11.07
C GLN A 210 11.96 8.71 -11.42
N ASN A 211 12.90 9.54 -11.00
CA ASN A 211 14.33 9.28 -11.23
C ASN A 211 14.81 8.02 -10.47
N ALA A 212 14.29 7.77 -9.27
CA ALA A 212 14.54 6.52 -8.54
C ALA A 212 13.93 5.31 -9.25
N LEU A 213 12.69 5.41 -9.78
CA LEU A 213 12.07 4.38 -10.61
C LEU A 213 12.90 4.08 -11.86
N GLU A 214 13.42 5.12 -12.55
CA GLU A 214 14.28 4.98 -13.71
C GLU A 214 15.59 4.24 -13.40
N ALA A 215 16.15 4.47 -12.21
CA ALA A 215 17.40 3.84 -11.80
C ALA A 215 17.19 2.41 -11.29
N PHE A 216 16.23 2.21 -10.37
CA PHE A 216 15.99 0.92 -9.72
C PHE A 216 15.21 -0.06 -10.59
N GLY A 217 14.30 0.42 -11.44
CA GLY A 217 13.55 -0.41 -12.37
C GLY A 217 14.45 -1.19 -13.33
N LYS A 218 15.60 -0.63 -13.71
CA LYS A 218 16.61 -1.33 -14.54
C LYS A 218 17.28 -2.51 -13.81
N LEU A 219 17.28 -2.49 -12.49
CA LEU A 219 17.84 -3.56 -11.66
C LEU A 219 16.80 -4.65 -11.35
N LEU A 220 15.50 -4.34 -11.46
CA LEU A 220 14.40 -5.16 -10.99
C LEU A 220 13.40 -5.48 -12.12
N PRO A 221 13.65 -6.51 -12.94
CA PRO A 221 12.72 -6.90 -14.01
C PRO A 221 11.34 -7.33 -13.48
N GLU A 222 11.23 -7.71 -12.20
CA GLU A 222 9.99 -8.02 -11.49
C GLU A 222 9.22 -6.80 -10.96
N PHE A 223 9.70 -5.59 -11.23
CA PHE A 223 9.07 -4.37 -10.75
C PHE A 223 7.77 -4.11 -11.55
N MET A 224 6.63 -4.11 -10.87
CA MET A 224 5.31 -3.94 -11.48
C MET A 224 4.61 -2.73 -10.91
N GLY A 225 4.41 -1.71 -11.74
CA GLY A 225 3.83 -0.44 -11.34
C GLY A 225 2.41 -0.21 -11.81
N GLY A 226 1.84 0.89 -11.34
CA GLY A 226 0.55 1.37 -11.81
C GLY A 226 0.14 2.69 -11.17
N SER A 227 -0.95 3.26 -11.68
CA SER A 227 -1.56 4.48 -11.13
C SER A 227 -3.06 4.45 -11.31
N ALA A 228 -3.77 5.04 -10.35
CA ALA A 228 -5.21 5.28 -10.43
C ALA A 228 -5.49 6.54 -11.25
N ASP A 229 -5.35 6.43 -12.58
CA ASP A 229 -5.62 7.48 -13.59
C ASP A 229 -4.77 8.77 -13.46
N LEU A 230 -3.66 8.72 -12.73
CA LEU A 230 -2.82 9.89 -12.43
C LEU A 230 -1.35 9.71 -12.87
N ALA A 231 -1.04 8.77 -13.79
CA ALA A 231 0.33 8.45 -14.17
C ALA A 231 1.17 9.68 -14.60
N PRO A 232 0.67 10.63 -15.41
CA PRO A 232 1.43 11.83 -15.77
C PRO A 232 1.66 12.79 -14.59
N SER A 233 0.72 12.84 -13.63
CA SER A 233 0.81 13.72 -12.45
C SER A 233 1.67 13.12 -11.34
N ASN A 234 1.55 11.82 -11.12
CA ASN A 234 2.34 11.07 -10.12
C ASN A 234 3.77 10.79 -10.59
N LEU A 235 4.04 10.90 -11.91
CA LEU A 235 5.34 10.59 -12.52
C LEU A 235 5.81 9.16 -12.21
N THR A 236 4.92 8.18 -12.39
CA THR A 236 5.18 6.77 -12.04
C THR A 236 5.55 5.89 -13.22
N MET A 237 5.51 6.41 -14.43
CA MET A 237 6.10 5.76 -15.61
C MET A 237 7.57 6.15 -15.75
N TRP A 238 8.40 5.19 -16.10
CA TRP A 238 9.83 5.33 -16.40
C TRP A 238 10.13 4.71 -17.77
N SER A 239 11.34 4.84 -18.28
CA SER A 239 11.69 4.43 -19.67
C SER A 239 11.46 2.95 -19.98
N GLY A 240 11.49 2.08 -18.97
CA GLY A 240 11.19 0.66 -19.08
C GLY A 240 9.72 0.29 -18.82
N SER A 241 8.84 1.26 -18.56
CA SER A 241 7.42 0.99 -18.37
C SER A 241 6.75 0.57 -19.67
N LYS A 242 6.06 -0.57 -19.63
CA LYS A 242 5.25 -1.10 -20.72
C LYS A 242 3.86 -1.39 -20.20
N SER A 243 2.83 -0.83 -20.85
CA SER A 243 1.44 -1.05 -20.46
C SER A 243 1.07 -2.52 -20.57
N LEU A 244 0.41 -3.03 -19.54
CA LEU A 244 -0.26 -4.34 -19.54
C LEU A 244 -1.66 -4.15 -20.09
N THR A 245 -2.04 -4.93 -21.11
CA THR A 245 -3.36 -4.89 -21.77
C THR A 245 -3.92 -6.29 -21.95
N ALA A 246 -5.18 -6.40 -22.37
CA ALA A 246 -5.80 -7.69 -22.67
C ALA A 246 -5.08 -8.44 -23.81
N GLU A 247 -4.47 -7.71 -24.76
CA GLU A 247 -3.74 -8.26 -25.90
C GLU A 247 -2.28 -8.56 -25.58
N ASP A 248 -1.70 -7.90 -24.57
CA ASP A 248 -0.30 -8.03 -24.20
C ASP A 248 -0.05 -8.01 -22.69
N PHE A 249 0.07 -9.19 -22.12
CA PHE A 249 0.40 -9.40 -20.70
C PHE A 249 1.90 -9.34 -20.38
N SER A 250 2.76 -9.02 -21.35
CA SER A 250 4.20 -8.85 -21.10
C SER A 250 4.56 -7.49 -20.51
N GLY A 251 3.55 -6.64 -20.24
CA GLY A 251 3.71 -5.33 -19.62
C GLY A 251 4.04 -5.43 -18.13
N ASN A 252 4.63 -4.34 -17.61
CA ASN A 252 4.96 -4.16 -16.20
C ASN A 252 4.30 -2.93 -15.58
N TYR A 253 3.31 -2.36 -16.28
CA TYR A 253 2.57 -1.19 -15.80
C TYR A 253 1.06 -1.37 -16.03
N ILE A 254 0.29 -1.28 -14.93
CA ILE A 254 -1.17 -1.44 -14.93
C ILE A 254 -1.83 -0.07 -14.85
N HIS A 255 -2.69 0.22 -15.83
CA HIS A 255 -3.58 1.39 -15.79
C HIS A 255 -4.85 1.03 -15.02
N TYR A 256 -4.88 1.36 -13.74
CA TYR A 256 -6.02 1.00 -12.88
C TYR A 256 -7.28 1.81 -13.16
N GLY A 257 -7.15 3.00 -13.81
CA GLY A 257 -8.23 3.98 -13.89
C GLY A 257 -8.55 4.56 -12.51
N VAL A 258 -9.68 5.26 -12.36
CA VAL A 258 -10.09 5.84 -11.07
C VAL A 258 -10.62 4.73 -10.16
N ARG A 259 -9.71 3.94 -9.58
CA ARG A 259 -9.99 2.76 -8.74
C ARG A 259 -8.92 2.61 -7.65
N GLU A 260 -8.82 3.56 -6.74
CA GLU A 260 -7.77 3.57 -5.71
C GLU A 260 -7.87 2.36 -4.77
N PHE A 261 -9.10 1.99 -4.38
CA PHE A 261 -9.33 0.82 -3.52
C PHE A 261 -8.99 -0.47 -4.25
N GLY A 262 -9.53 -0.66 -5.45
CA GLY A 262 -9.24 -1.82 -6.31
C GLY A 262 -7.75 -1.94 -6.61
N MET A 263 -7.07 -0.84 -6.99
CA MET A 263 -5.63 -0.79 -7.21
C MET A 263 -4.86 -1.33 -6.01
N THR A 264 -5.11 -0.77 -4.84
CA THR A 264 -4.37 -1.13 -3.63
C THR A 264 -4.61 -2.58 -3.21
N ALA A 265 -5.86 -3.08 -3.35
CA ALA A 265 -6.18 -4.48 -3.08
C ALA A 265 -5.58 -5.44 -4.10
N ILE A 266 -5.55 -5.09 -5.39
CA ILE A 266 -4.90 -5.88 -6.45
C ILE A 266 -3.40 -5.96 -6.20
N ILE A 267 -2.75 -4.86 -5.79
CA ILE A 267 -1.34 -4.84 -5.39
C ILE A 267 -1.07 -5.77 -4.21
N ASN A 268 -1.96 -5.83 -3.21
CA ASN A 268 -1.86 -6.83 -2.15
C ASN A 268 -1.88 -8.26 -2.71
N GLY A 269 -2.78 -8.52 -3.67
CA GLY A 269 -2.87 -9.82 -4.33
C GLY A 269 -1.62 -10.18 -5.14
N ILE A 270 -1.05 -9.23 -5.90
CA ILE A 270 0.19 -9.43 -6.66
C ILE A 270 1.36 -9.75 -5.72
N ALA A 271 1.48 -9.00 -4.61
CA ALA A 271 2.52 -9.25 -3.62
C ALA A 271 2.37 -10.63 -2.94
N LEU A 272 1.14 -11.05 -2.60
CA LEU A 272 0.84 -12.37 -2.04
C LEU A 272 1.11 -13.51 -3.02
N HIS A 273 0.92 -13.28 -4.32
CA HIS A 273 1.27 -14.26 -5.36
C HIS A 273 2.78 -14.50 -5.41
N GLY A 274 3.58 -13.47 -5.13
CA GLY A 274 5.04 -13.53 -5.19
C GLY A 274 5.61 -13.41 -6.62
N GLY A 275 6.94 -13.27 -6.70
CA GLY A 275 7.64 -13.13 -7.97
C GLY A 275 7.63 -11.71 -8.57
N PHE A 276 6.95 -10.76 -7.91
CA PHE A 276 6.85 -9.36 -8.30
C PHE A 276 7.09 -8.44 -7.11
N VAL A 277 7.59 -7.23 -7.38
CA VAL A 277 7.64 -6.11 -6.44
C VAL A 277 6.65 -5.06 -6.93
N PRO A 278 5.40 -5.04 -6.41
CA PRO A 278 4.38 -4.16 -6.93
C PRO A 278 4.40 -2.78 -6.27
N TYR A 279 4.05 -1.75 -7.05
CA TYR A 279 3.75 -0.41 -6.54
C TYR A 279 2.52 0.20 -7.23
N GLY A 280 1.81 1.05 -6.51
CA GLY A 280 0.67 1.79 -7.04
C GLY A 280 0.68 3.24 -6.60
N ALA A 281 0.10 4.11 -7.41
CA ALA A 281 0.15 5.53 -7.20
C ALA A 281 -1.18 6.24 -7.32
N THR A 282 -1.36 7.25 -6.48
CA THR A 282 -2.43 8.23 -6.56
C THR A 282 -2.00 9.53 -5.86
N PHE A 283 -2.83 10.56 -5.83
CA PHE A 283 -2.62 11.69 -4.93
C PHE A 283 -2.78 11.27 -3.48
N LEU A 284 -2.05 11.89 -2.57
CA LEU A 284 -2.11 11.52 -1.16
C LEU A 284 -3.53 11.65 -0.58
N MET A 285 -4.30 12.66 -1.00
CA MET A 285 -5.68 12.83 -0.56
C MET A 285 -6.55 11.60 -0.92
N PHE A 286 -6.31 10.99 -2.07
CA PHE A 286 -7.11 9.87 -2.54
C PHE A 286 -6.76 8.52 -1.90
N MET A 287 -5.74 8.49 -1.00
CA MET A 287 -5.55 7.33 -0.14
C MET A 287 -6.78 7.01 0.71
N GLU A 288 -7.64 8.01 0.94
CA GLU A 288 -8.88 7.80 1.72
C GLU A 288 -9.80 6.76 1.05
N TYR A 289 -9.87 6.74 -0.28
CA TYR A 289 -10.59 5.68 -1.00
C TYR A 289 -9.94 4.30 -0.81
N ALA A 290 -8.62 4.24 -0.73
CA ALA A 290 -7.85 3.00 -0.59
C ALA A 290 -7.62 2.57 0.87
N ARG A 291 -8.08 3.35 1.84
CA ARG A 291 -7.75 3.23 3.27
C ARG A 291 -7.90 1.80 3.81
N ASN A 292 -8.99 1.13 3.45
CA ASN A 292 -9.23 -0.23 3.91
C ASN A 292 -8.21 -1.24 3.35
N ALA A 293 -7.92 -1.19 2.04
CA ALA A 293 -6.94 -2.08 1.42
C ALA A 293 -5.52 -1.85 1.94
N MET A 294 -5.15 -0.60 2.25
CA MET A 294 -3.88 -0.27 2.90
C MET A 294 -3.78 -0.83 4.30
N ARG A 295 -4.86 -0.67 5.10
CA ARG A 295 -4.94 -1.25 6.43
C ARG A 295 -4.82 -2.77 6.38
N MET A 296 -5.43 -3.41 5.37
CA MET A 296 -5.30 -4.85 5.15
C MET A 296 -3.88 -5.25 4.77
N ALA A 297 -3.16 -4.47 3.93
CA ALA A 297 -1.75 -4.72 3.66
C ALA A 297 -0.91 -4.74 4.95
N ALA A 298 -1.14 -3.77 5.83
CA ALA A 298 -0.44 -3.66 7.11
C ALA A 298 -0.80 -4.79 8.08
N LEU A 299 -2.07 -5.20 8.13
CA LEU A 299 -2.56 -6.31 8.96
C LEU A 299 -2.00 -7.65 8.48
N MET A 300 -2.00 -7.89 7.18
CA MET A 300 -1.47 -9.11 6.55
C MET A 300 0.06 -9.13 6.44
N LYS A 301 0.73 -8.01 6.76
CA LYS A 301 2.19 -7.84 6.63
C LYS A 301 2.69 -8.08 5.20
N VAL A 302 2.01 -7.50 4.22
CA VAL A 302 2.29 -7.68 2.80
C VAL A 302 3.13 -6.53 2.28
N GLN A 303 4.15 -6.84 1.47
CA GLN A 303 4.92 -5.83 0.74
C GLN A 303 4.01 -5.14 -0.29
N ASN A 304 3.60 -3.92 0.01
CA ASN A 304 2.81 -3.06 -0.86
C ASN A 304 3.43 -1.66 -0.84
N ILE A 305 3.90 -1.18 -2.00
CA ILE A 305 4.53 0.13 -2.11
C ILE A 305 3.50 1.10 -2.67
N GLN A 306 3.08 2.07 -1.84
CA GLN A 306 2.19 3.14 -2.25
C GLN A 306 2.96 4.42 -2.51
N VAL A 307 2.78 4.97 -3.70
CA VAL A 307 3.38 6.23 -4.14
C VAL A 307 2.31 7.32 -4.08
N TYR A 308 2.42 8.20 -3.11
CA TYR A 308 1.50 9.30 -2.91
C TYR A 308 2.15 10.62 -3.28
N THR A 309 1.56 11.37 -4.20
CA THR A 309 2.07 12.68 -4.58
C THR A 309 1.09 13.79 -4.17
N HIS A 310 1.48 15.04 -4.34
CA HIS A 310 0.67 16.20 -3.95
C HIS A 310 0.40 16.18 -2.44
N ASP A 311 1.50 16.20 -1.68
CA ASP A 311 1.61 15.83 -0.27
C ASP A 311 0.99 16.82 0.73
N SER A 312 0.67 18.05 0.31
CA SER A 312 0.24 19.13 1.21
C SER A 312 -0.48 20.27 0.48
N ILE A 313 -0.74 21.38 1.17
CA ILE A 313 -1.18 22.66 0.58
C ILE A 313 -0.27 23.15 -0.54
N GLY A 314 0.97 22.63 -0.61
CA GLY A 314 1.94 22.92 -1.67
C GLY A 314 1.51 22.45 -3.07
N LEU A 315 0.43 21.69 -3.21
CA LEU A 315 -0.15 21.37 -4.50
C LEU A 315 -0.82 22.58 -5.17
N GLY A 316 -1.34 23.54 -4.38
CA GLY A 316 -1.80 24.83 -4.89
C GLY A 316 -3.30 24.91 -5.16
N GLU A 317 -3.66 25.38 -6.36
CA GLU A 317 -4.97 25.89 -6.73
C GLU A 317 -6.10 24.87 -6.75
N ASP A 318 -5.80 23.58 -6.82
CA ASP A 318 -6.80 22.50 -6.77
C ASP A 318 -7.64 22.54 -5.47
N GLY A 319 -7.09 23.15 -4.42
CA GLY A 319 -7.82 23.54 -3.23
C GLY A 319 -8.06 22.42 -2.22
N PRO A 320 -8.94 22.70 -1.23
CA PRO A 320 -9.12 21.84 -0.03
C PRO A 320 -9.49 20.39 -0.32
N THR A 321 -10.21 20.12 -1.42
CA THR A 321 -10.63 18.76 -1.79
C THR A 321 -9.47 17.86 -2.23
N HIS A 322 -8.32 18.45 -2.56
CA HIS A 322 -7.12 17.77 -3.04
C HIS A 322 -5.92 17.93 -2.10
N GLN A 323 -5.99 18.86 -1.15
CA GLN A 323 -4.91 19.18 -0.21
C GLN A 323 -4.99 18.27 1.03
N PRO A 324 -4.03 17.34 1.22
CA PRO A 324 -3.97 16.52 2.43
C PRO A 324 -3.62 17.37 3.66
N VAL A 325 -4.24 17.05 4.77
CA VAL A 325 -3.96 17.64 6.09
C VAL A 325 -3.70 16.53 7.11
N GLU A 326 -4.69 15.67 7.35
CA GLU A 326 -4.63 14.58 8.34
C GLU A 326 -4.09 13.26 7.78
N GLN A 327 -3.93 13.13 6.47
CA GLN A 327 -3.60 11.86 5.81
C GLN A 327 -2.24 11.32 6.22
N ILE A 328 -1.21 12.18 6.35
CA ILE A 328 0.13 11.76 6.77
C ILE A 328 0.10 11.22 8.20
N ALA A 329 -0.56 11.90 9.11
CA ALA A 329 -0.73 11.44 10.50
C ALA A 329 -1.48 10.11 10.55
N SER A 330 -2.54 9.97 9.78
CA SER A 330 -3.34 8.75 9.65
C SER A 330 -2.49 7.55 9.17
N LEU A 331 -1.59 7.76 8.21
CA LEU A 331 -0.63 6.75 7.76
C LEU A 331 0.34 6.35 8.87
N ARG A 332 0.96 7.32 9.54
CA ARG A 332 1.90 7.11 10.64
C ARG A 332 1.29 6.39 11.83
N MET A 333 -0.01 6.58 12.07
CA MET A 333 -0.76 5.93 13.15
C MET A 333 -1.20 4.50 12.79
N THR A 334 -1.08 4.07 11.54
CA THR A 334 -1.43 2.71 11.13
C THR A 334 -0.35 1.73 11.56
N PRO A 335 -0.64 0.73 12.40
CA PRO A 335 0.35 -0.27 12.80
C PRO A 335 1.00 -0.96 11.59
N ASN A 336 2.29 -1.24 11.66
CA ASN A 336 3.12 -1.86 10.61
C ASN A 336 3.29 -1.03 9.32
N MET A 337 2.64 0.12 9.17
CA MET A 337 2.89 1.01 8.04
C MET A 337 4.28 1.64 8.17
N SER A 338 5.02 1.73 7.06
CA SER A 338 6.23 2.55 6.96
C SER A 338 5.94 3.78 6.12
N THR A 339 6.05 4.95 6.74
CA THR A 339 5.67 6.22 6.11
C THR A 339 6.90 7.09 5.91
N TRP A 340 7.18 7.45 4.64
CA TRP A 340 8.33 8.26 4.25
C TRP A 340 7.88 9.53 3.54
N ARG A 341 8.32 10.69 4.02
CA ARG A 341 8.09 12.00 3.39
C ARG A 341 9.44 12.70 3.16
N PRO A 342 10.14 12.38 2.07
CA PRO A 342 11.49 12.86 1.79
C PRO A 342 11.52 14.33 1.37
N CYS A 343 12.61 15.03 1.71
CA CYS A 343 12.82 16.44 1.41
C CYS A 343 13.54 16.72 0.09
N ASP A 344 14.17 15.72 -0.53
CA ASP A 344 14.92 15.87 -1.78
C ASP A 344 15.15 14.53 -2.49
N GLN A 345 15.93 14.54 -3.59
CA GLN A 345 16.16 13.32 -4.38
C GLN A 345 16.96 12.24 -3.64
N VAL A 346 17.82 12.60 -2.69
CA VAL A 346 18.64 11.63 -1.95
C VAL A 346 17.77 10.89 -0.94
N GLU A 347 16.99 11.61 -0.14
CA GLU A 347 16.02 10.97 0.76
C GLU A 347 14.96 10.16 -0.02
N SER A 348 14.53 10.64 -1.20
CA SER A 348 13.59 9.91 -2.05
C SER A 348 14.15 8.59 -2.54
N ALA A 349 15.40 8.54 -2.96
CA ALA A 349 16.05 7.30 -3.39
C ALA A 349 16.25 6.32 -2.22
N VAL A 350 16.63 6.81 -1.03
CA VAL A 350 16.74 5.98 0.18
C VAL A 350 15.37 5.41 0.57
N ALA A 351 14.32 6.22 0.54
CA ALA A 351 12.97 5.77 0.85
C ALA A 351 12.49 4.67 -0.11
N TRP A 352 12.75 4.81 -1.42
CA TRP A 352 12.47 3.78 -2.41
C TRP A 352 13.26 2.48 -2.16
N LYS A 353 14.58 2.59 -1.92
CA LYS A 353 15.43 1.44 -1.58
C LYS A 353 14.84 0.65 -0.41
N LEU A 354 14.52 1.34 0.68
CA LEU A 354 13.98 0.72 1.89
C LEU A 354 12.57 0.12 1.68
N ALA A 355 11.73 0.75 0.86
CA ALA A 355 10.41 0.21 0.53
C ALA A 355 10.51 -1.09 -0.31
N ILE A 356 11.48 -1.16 -1.23
CA ILE A 356 11.76 -2.37 -2.02
C ILE A 356 12.33 -3.49 -1.13
N GLU A 357 13.19 -3.16 -0.18
CA GLU A 357 13.81 -4.11 0.75
C GLU A 357 12.85 -4.64 1.82
N ARG A 358 11.81 -3.88 2.14
CA ARG A 358 10.84 -4.26 3.16
C ARG A 358 9.84 -5.29 2.65
N LYS A 359 9.96 -6.53 3.14
CA LYS A 359 9.14 -7.68 2.69
C LYS A 359 7.93 -7.97 3.59
N ASP A 360 7.92 -7.46 4.81
CA ASP A 360 7.02 -7.85 5.90
C ASP A 360 5.92 -6.83 6.22
N ALA A 361 5.82 -5.76 5.43
CA ALA A 361 4.79 -4.73 5.63
C ALA A 361 4.77 -3.71 4.49
N PRO A 362 3.67 -2.93 4.34
CA PRO A 362 3.57 -1.89 3.33
C PRO A 362 4.42 -0.67 3.64
N SER A 363 4.74 0.07 2.57
CA SER A 363 5.41 1.37 2.63
C SER A 363 4.60 2.43 1.89
N ALA A 364 4.44 3.60 2.49
CA ALA A 364 3.85 4.79 1.90
C ALA A 364 4.96 5.83 1.63
N LEU A 365 5.19 6.13 0.37
CA LEU A 365 6.18 7.10 -0.09
C LEU A 365 5.45 8.38 -0.52
N ILE A 366 5.70 9.48 0.16
CA ILE A 366 4.93 10.73 0.05
C ILE A 366 5.79 11.81 -0.56
N PHE A 367 5.33 12.39 -1.69
CA PHE A 367 6.12 13.28 -2.52
C PHE A 367 5.40 14.59 -2.85
N SER A 368 6.17 15.67 -2.92
CA SER A 368 5.69 17.01 -3.25
C SER A 368 5.40 17.19 -4.76
N ARG A 369 4.50 18.13 -5.07
CA ARG A 369 4.32 18.67 -6.42
C ARG A 369 5.34 19.76 -6.74
N GLN A 370 5.64 20.62 -5.76
CA GLN A 370 6.57 21.75 -5.89
C GLN A 370 8.03 21.28 -5.83
N ASN A 371 8.93 22.07 -6.41
CA ASN A 371 10.37 21.83 -6.34
C ASN A 371 10.89 22.06 -4.93
N LEU A 372 11.86 21.24 -4.52
CA LEU A 372 12.54 21.30 -3.22
C LEU A 372 14.04 21.47 -3.41
N ALA A 373 14.67 22.25 -2.54
CA ALA A 373 16.11 22.44 -2.55
C ALA A 373 16.82 21.20 -1.96
N GLN A 374 17.78 20.66 -2.72
CA GLN A 374 18.60 19.56 -2.21
C GLN A 374 19.48 20.00 -1.07
N GLN A 375 19.51 19.23 0.00
CA GLN A 375 20.31 19.49 1.18
C GLN A 375 21.71 18.87 1.06
N PRO A 376 22.79 19.62 1.37
CA PRO A 376 24.13 19.06 1.44
C PRO A 376 24.28 18.16 2.66
N ARG A 377 24.90 16.99 2.45
CA ARG A 377 25.11 15.94 3.47
C ARG A 377 26.49 15.33 3.37
N SER A 378 27.05 14.95 4.52
CA SER A 378 28.19 14.03 4.58
C SER A 378 27.75 12.60 4.26
N ALA A 379 28.68 11.72 3.98
CA ALA A 379 28.39 10.29 3.74
C ALA A 379 27.70 9.62 4.95
N GLU A 380 28.07 10.00 6.17
CA GLU A 380 27.43 9.53 7.39
C GLU A 380 25.96 10.00 7.49
N GLN A 381 25.70 11.26 7.17
CA GLN A 381 24.34 11.79 7.16
C GLN A 381 23.47 11.09 6.11
N VAL A 382 24.01 10.79 4.92
CA VAL A 382 23.31 10.00 3.89
C VAL A 382 22.97 8.61 4.42
N ALA A 383 23.91 7.92 5.08
CA ALA A 383 23.66 6.61 5.68
C ALA A 383 22.60 6.68 6.80
N ASN A 384 22.56 7.77 7.56
CA ASN A 384 21.61 7.98 8.65
C ASN A 384 20.17 8.27 8.18
N ILE A 385 19.94 8.63 6.91
CA ILE A 385 18.58 8.77 6.35
C ILE A 385 17.75 7.51 6.61
N ALA A 386 18.35 6.33 6.43
CA ALA A 386 17.68 5.05 6.65
C ALA A 386 17.17 4.84 8.08
N LYS A 387 17.67 5.61 9.04
CA LYS A 387 17.22 5.58 10.43
C LYS A 387 15.95 6.41 10.67
N GLY A 388 15.44 7.08 9.65
CA GLY A 388 14.15 7.80 9.67
C GLY A 388 14.16 9.19 10.28
N GLY A 389 15.17 9.52 11.09
CA GLY A 389 15.41 10.85 11.65
C GLY A 389 16.89 11.03 11.93
N TYR A 390 17.49 12.13 11.49
CA TYR A 390 18.92 12.37 11.63
C TYR A 390 19.25 13.87 11.73
N ILE A 391 20.41 14.16 12.28
CA ILE A 391 20.92 15.54 12.42
C ILE A 391 21.40 16.01 11.05
N LEU A 392 20.69 16.99 10.47
CA LEU A 392 21.05 17.60 9.18
C LEU A 392 21.98 18.79 9.36
N LYS A 393 21.71 19.66 10.36
CA LYS A 393 22.56 20.78 10.78
C LYS A 393 22.74 20.73 12.28
N ASP A 394 23.92 21.08 12.77
CA ASP A 394 24.20 21.09 14.20
C ASP A 394 24.99 22.33 14.63
N CYS A 395 25.00 22.60 15.92
CA CYS A 395 25.82 23.63 16.55
C CYS A 395 27.02 23.02 17.29
N ALA A 396 27.94 23.84 17.70
CA ALA A 396 29.00 23.43 18.62
C ALA A 396 28.41 23.17 20.01
N GLY A 397 28.63 21.99 20.58
CA GLY A 397 28.14 21.61 21.90
C GLY A 397 26.65 21.19 21.92
N GLN A 398 25.98 21.46 23.04
CA GLN A 398 24.58 21.12 23.21
C GLN A 398 23.67 22.20 22.61
N PRO A 399 22.70 21.85 21.76
CA PRO A 399 21.76 22.81 21.23
C PRO A 399 20.81 23.34 22.33
N GLU A 400 20.46 24.61 22.24
CA GLU A 400 19.41 25.21 23.05
C GLU A 400 18.02 25.09 22.40
N LEU A 401 17.98 24.85 21.08
CA LEU A 401 16.77 24.68 20.28
C LEU A 401 16.96 23.56 19.24
N ILE A 402 15.94 22.76 19.06
CA ILE A 402 15.88 21.76 17.97
C ILE A 402 14.72 22.11 17.04
N LEU A 403 15.01 22.25 15.74
CA LEU A 403 14.02 22.33 14.66
C LEU A 403 13.88 20.95 14.05
N ILE A 404 12.66 20.40 14.04
CA ILE A 404 12.35 19.09 13.45
C ILE A 404 11.48 19.36 12.22
N ALA A 405 11.91 18.90 11.04
CA ALA A 405 11.14 19.10 9.82
C ALA A 405 11.15 17.84 8.93
N THR A 406 10.21 17.77 8.03
CA THR A 406 10.06 16.67 7.07
C THR A 406 9.57 17.20 5.73
N GLY A 407 9.90 16.50 4.63
CA GLY A 407 9.46 16.89 3.30
C GLY A 407 9.84 18.33 2.93
N SER A 408 8.92 19.05 2.34
CA SER A 408 9.13 20.43 1.87
C SER A 408 9.51 21.42 2.96
N GLU A 409 9.21 21.15 4.22
CA GLU A 409 9.46 22.09 5.31
C GLU A 409 10.90 22.01 5.87
N VAL A 410 11.71 21.03 5.43
CA VAL A 410 13.14 20.95 5.79
C VAL A 410 13.91 22.19 5.31
N GLU A 411 13.57 22.71 4.14
CA GLU A 411 14.17 23.94 3.60
C GLU A 411 13.91 25.13 4.53
N LEU A 412 12.70 25.28 5.05
CA LEU A 412 12.34 26.34 6.00
C LEU A 412 13.13 26.22 7.31
N ALA A 413 13.29 25.00 7.82
CA ALA A 413 14.06 24.76 9.04
C ALA A 413 15.54 25.08 8.85
N VAL A 414 16.13 24.76 7.69
CA VAL A 414 17.53 25.08 7.36
C VAL A 414 17.72 26.60 7.22
N ALA A 415 16.82 27.29 6.52
CA ALA A 415 16.89 28.73 6.39
C ALA A 415 16.76 29.47 7.75
N ALA A 416 15.87 28.98 8.62
CA ALA A 416 15.74 29.50 9.97
C ALA A 416 16.99 29.22 10.83
N TYR A 417 17.59 28.04 10.69
CA TYR A 417 18.86 27.70 11.34
C TYR A 417 19.97 28.69 10.96
N GLU A 418 20.11 29.01 9.68
CA GLU A 418 21.14 29.93 9.20
C GLU A 418 20.98 31.33 9.82
N GLN A 419 19.74 31.85 9.89
CA GLN A 419 19.47 33.15 10.52
C GLN A 419 19.73 33.14 12.03
N LEU A 420 19.22 32.12 12.74
CA LEU A 420 19.38 32.00 14.19
C LEU A 420 20.85 31.79 14.60
N SER A 421 21.59 30.99 13.83
CA SER A 421 23.01 30.74 14.05
C SER A 421 23.86 32.01 13.83
N ALA A 422 23.51 32.83 12.82
CA ALA A 422 24.15 34.12 12.59
C ALA A 422 23.91 35.09 13.76
N GLU A 423 22.82 34.92 14.50
CA GLU A 423 22.51 35.67 15.74
C GLU A 423 23.15 35.03 17.01
N GLY A 424 23.97 33.99 16.84
CA GLY A 424 24.70 33.35 17.95
C GLY A 424 23.86 32.33 18.73
N LYS A 425 22.73 31.87 18.19
CA LYS A 425 21.88 30.81 18.81
C LYS A 425 22.41 29.42 18.50
N ALA A 426 22.43 28.56 19.51
CA ALA A 426 22.84 27.16 19.39
C ALA A 426 21.65 26.30 18.91
N VAL A 427 21.49 26.14 17.59
CA VAL A 427 20.35 25.46 16.97
C VAL A 427 20.79 24.19 16.30
N ARG A 428 19.94 23.16 16.38
CA ARG A 428 20.04 21.91 15.62
C ARG A 428 18.86 21.77 14.67
N VAL A 429 19.09 21.27 13.45
CA VAL A 429 18.03 20.85 12.52
C VAL A 429 18.05 19.32 12.39
N VAL A 430 16.91 18.71 12.61
CA VAL A 430 16.66 17.28 12.41
C VAL A 430 15.75 17.12 11.20
N SER A 431 16.23 16.47 10.15
CA SER A 431 15.36 15.94 9.09
C SER A 431 14.74 14.64 9.56
N MET A 432 13.40 14.54 9.49
CA MET A 432 12.63 13.40 9.97
C MET A 432 11.78 12.79 8.85
N PRO A 433 12.39 12.19 7.80
CA PRO A 433 11.65 11.63 6.67
C PRO A 433 10.72 10.48 7.07
N SER A 434 11.01 9.75 8.16
CA SER A 434 10.17 8.64 8.63
C SER A 434 10.19 8.52 10.15
N THR A 435 9.08 8.87 10.77
CA THR A 435 8.94 8.80 12.23
C THR A 435 8.91 7.36 12.76
N ASP A 436 8.31 6.42 12.02
CA ASP A 436 8.25 5.01 12.41
C ASP A 436 9.63 4.31 12.31
N ALA A 437 10.45 4.68 11.35
CA ALA A 437 11.82 4.20 11.25
C ALA A 437 12.70 4.77 12.38
N PHE A 438 12.53 6.06 12.73
CA PHE A 438 13.23 6.70 13.85
C PHE A 438 12.84 6.08 15.19
N ASP A 439 11.56 5.85 15.43
CA ASP A 439 11.06 5.27 16.68
C ASP A 439 11.59 3.86 16.95
N LYS A 440 11.95 3.12 15.91
CA LYS A 440 12.54 1.78 15.98
C LYS A 440 14.04 1.79 16.29
N GLN A 441 14.71 2.95 16.26
CA GLN A 441 16.12 3.04 16.60
C GLN A 441 16.33 2.80 18.10
N ASP A 442 17.56 2.41 18.48
CA ASP A 442 17.92 2.24 19.87
C ASP A 442 17.85 3.57 20.66
N ALA A 443 17.80 3.46 21.97
CA ALA A 443 17.64 4.62 22.84
C ALA A 443 18.84 5.60 22.73
N ALA A 444 20.04 5.08 22.49
CA ALA A 444 21.24 5.91 22.38
C ALA A 444 21.21 6.78 21.12
N TYR A 445 20.79 6.19 19.98
CA TYR A 445 20.62 6.95 18.74
C TYR A 445 19.54 8.03 18.86
N ARG A 446 18.38 7.65 19.40
CA ARG A 446 17.27 8.61 19.60
C ARG A 446 17.65 9.76 20.52
N GLU A 447 18.39 9.46 21.60
CA GLU A 447 18.91 10.47 22.52
C GLU A 447 19.97 11.35 21.86
N ALA A 448 20.84 10.81 21.02
CA ALA A 448 21.82 11.59 20.27
C ALA A 448 21.16 12.61 19.31
N VAL A 449 20.06 12.19 18.63
CA VAL A 449 19.34 13.06 17.68
C VAL A 449 18.44 14.05 18.40
N LEU A 450 17.65 13.60 19.36
CA LEU A 450 16.66 14.38 20.14
C LEU A 450 16.93 14.27 21.65
N PRO A 451 18.01 14.89 22.18
CA PRO A 451 18.34 14.81 23.60
C PRO A 451 17.19 15.19 24.50
N ALA A 452 16.87 14.36 25.50
CA ALA A 452 15.76 14.60 26.43
C ALA A 452 15.94 15.92 27.23
N ALA A 453 17.17 16.31 27.49
CA ALA A 453 17.52 17.55 28.17
C ALA A 453 17.17 18.83 27.36
N VAL A 454 17.01 18.71 26.02
CA VAL A 454 16.64 19.84 25.15
C VAL A 454 15.13 19.80 24.91
N THR A 455 14.38 20.53 25.70
CA THR A 455 12.91 20.58 25.65
C THR A 455 12.37 21.69 24.73
N LYS A 456 13.18 22.69 24.37
CA LYS A 456 12.81 23.70 23.40
C LYS A 456 12.91 23.11 21.99
N ARG A 457 11.77 22.66 21.45
CA ARG A 457 11.67 22.01 20.14
C ARG A 457 10.55 22.61 19.32
N ILE A 458 10.77 22.75 18.02
CA ILE A 458 9.75 23.18 17.05
C ILE A 458 9.67 22.13 15.96
N ALA A 459 8.47 21.58 15.73
CA ALA A 459 8.18 20.76 14.57
C ALA A 459 7.54 21.59 13.46
N ILE A 460 7.90 21.31 12.21
CA ILE A 460 7.45 22.05 11.04
C ILE A 460 7.01 21.04 9.98
N GLU A 461 5.70 20.96 9.72
CA GLU A 461 5.12 20.11 8.69
C GLU A 461 3.79 20.68 8.19
N ALA A 462 3.64 20.82 6.87
CA ALA A 462 2.38 21.19 6.23
C ALA A 462 1.40 20.00 6.24
N GLY A 463 0.98 19.61 7.44
CA GLY A 463 0.05 18.56 7.79
C GLY A 463 -0.51 18.84 9.18
N ILE A 464 -1.44 18.03 9.67
CA ILE A 464 -2.09 18.22 10.97
C ILE A 464 -1.04 18.35 12.10
N ALA A 465 -1.20 19.39 12.92
CA ALA A 465 -0.23 19.73 13.96
C ALA A 465 -0.12 18.67 15.07
N ASP A 466 -1.24 18.06 15.46
CA ASP A 466 -1.36 17.27 16.68
C ASP A 466 -0.44 16.04 16.74
N PHE A 467 -0.07 15.48 15.60
CA PHE A 467 0.85 14.34 15.55
C PHE A 467 2.21 14.62 16.19
N TRP A 468 2.69 15.86 16.11
CA TRP A 468 4.06 16.22 16.49
C TRP A 468 4.27 16.40 17.99
N TYR A 469 3.22 16.45 18.82
CA TYR A 469 3.36 16.53 20.28
C TYR A 469 4.22 15.43 20.88
N LYS A 470 4.24 14.24 20.29
CA LYS A 470 5.11 13.13 20.68
C LYS A 470 6.60 13.51 20.69
N TYR A 471 7.03 14.38 19.77
CA TYR A 471 8.44 14.72 19.55
C TYR A 471 8.83 16.05 20.19
N VAL A 472 7.91 17.00 20.25
CA VAL A 472 8.16 18.32 20.82
C VAL A 472 7.75 18.45 22.28
N GLY A 473 6.86 17.59 22.77
CA GLY A 473 6.27 17.71 24.09
C GLY A 473 5.30 18.90 24.22
N PHE A 474 4.64 19.05 25.37
CA PHE A 474 3.70 20.15 25.60
C PHE A 474 4.36 21.53 25.74
N GLY A 475 5.66 21.58 26.03
CA GLY A 475 6.43 22.83 26.10
C GLY A 475 7.03 23.28 24.77
N GLY A 476 6.98 22.40 23.74
CA GLY A 476 7.44 22.73 22.40
C GLY A 476 6.39 23.46 21.57
N ARG A 477 6.74 23.78 20.34
CA ARG A 477 5.84 24.42 19.37
C ARG A 477 5.71 23.62 18.09
N ILE A 478 4.60 23.79 17.40
CA ILE A 478 4.32 23.13 16.13
C ILE A 478 3.85 24.17 15.13
N ILE A 479 4.52 24.24 13.99
CA ILE A 479 4.07 24.98 12.81
C ILE A 479 3.46 23.92 11.90
N GLY A 480 2.14 23.80 11.95
CA GLY A 480 1.35 22.76 11.28
C GLY A 480 -0.04 23.29 10.94
N MET A 481 -0.82 22.48 10.25
CA MET A 481 -2.21 22.78 9.89
C MET A 481 -3.14 22.53 11.08
N THR A 482 -4.11 23.42 11.26
CA THR A 482 -5.20 23.29 12.24
C THR A 482 -6.58 23.43 11.57
N SER A 483 -6.60 23.59 10.26
CA SER A 483 -7.77 23.68 9.40
C SER A 483 -7.47 23.05 8.05
N PHE A 484 -8.50 22.90 7.23
CA PHE A 484 -8.30 22.57 5.81
C PHE A 484 -7.58 23.69 5.08
N GLY A 485 -7.01 23.37 3.90
CA GLY A 485 -6.36 24.35 3.03
C GLY A 485 -7.32 25.27 2.30
N GLU A 486 -6.78 26.03 1.36
CA GLU A 486 -7.53 26.99 0.54
C GLU A 486 -7.08 26.89 -0.93
N SER A 487 -7.88 27.44 -1.86
CA SER A 487 -7.54 27.45 -3.29
C SER A 487 -6.76 28.73 -3.62
N ALA A 488 -5.44 28.60 -3.76
CA ALA A 488 -4.54 29.68 -4.16
C ALA A 488 -3.19 29.09 -4.64
N PRO A 489 -2.31 29.89 -5.26
CA PRO A 489 -0.94 29.47 -5.55
C PRO A 489 -0.20 29.00 -4.29
N ALA A 490 0.60 27.94 -4.41
CA ALA A 490 1.30 27.31 -3.28
C ALA A 490 2.04 28.33 -2.38
N GLY A 491 2.77 29.26 -2.96
CA GLY A 491 3.52 30.29 -2.20
C GLY A 491 2.64 31.20 -1.35
N GLU A 492 1.43 31.51 -1.81
CA GLU A 492 0.45 32.29 -1.04
C GLU A 492 -0.15 31.46 0.11
N LEU A 493 -0.40 30.17 -0.13
CA LEU A 493 -0.90 29.27 0.90
C LEU A 493 0.15 29.05 2.02
N PHE A 494 1.40 28.84 1.66
CA PHE A 494 2.47 28.71 2.65
C PHE A 494 2.58 29.97 3.53
N LYS A 495 2.46 31.17 2.95
CA LYS A 495 2.42 32.43 3.72
C LYS A 495 1.18 32.51 4.59
N LEU A 496 -0.01 32.22 4.04
CA LEU A 496 -1.28 32.30 4.75
C LEU A 496 -1.29 31.42 6.01
N PHE A 497 -0.79 30.18 5.88
CA PHE A 497 -0.75 29.21 6.97
C PHE A 497 0.53 29.28 7.83
N GLY A 498 1.39 30.26 7.57
CA GLY A 498 2.55 30.55 8.41
C GLY A 498 3.76 29.65 8.19
N PHE A 499 3.83 28.93 7.09
CA PHE A 499 5.01 28.15 6.71
C PHE A 499 6.03 29.05 6.02
N THR A 500 6.63 29.94 6.79
CA THR A 500 7.66 30.88 6.33
C THR A 500 8.87 30.88 7.28
N THR A 501 10.05 31.17 6.77
CA THR A 501 11.28 31.26 7.55
C THR A 501 11.15 32.27 8.68
N GLU A 502 10.51 33.43 8.39
CA GLU A 502 10.31 34.51 9.36
C GLU A 502 9.44 34.02 10.53
N ASN A 503 8.39 33.26 10.29
CA ASN A 503 7.57 32.69 11.34
C ASN A 503 8.33 31.65 12.16
N VAL A 504 9.11 30.76 11.53
CA VAL A 504 9.96 29.79 12.25
C VAL A 504 10.93 30.51 13.18
N VAL A 505 11.64 31.57 12.69
CA VAL A 505 12.56 32.37 13.47
C VAL A 505 11.85 33.12 14.62
N LYS A 506 10.66 33.68 14.36
CA LYS A 506 9.83 34.32 15.37
C LYS A 506 9.47 33.35 16.49
N GLN A 507 8.90 32.18 16.13
CA GLN A 507 8.51 31.15 17.08
C GLN A 507 9.71 30.62 17.89
N ALA A 508 10.87 30.49 17.25
CA ALA A 508 12.12 30.12 17.91
C ALA A 508 12.56 31.16 18.96
N LYS A 509 12.58 32.43 18.61
CA LYS A 509 12.96 33.52 19.53
C LYS A 509 12.01 33.60 20.73
N GLU A 510 10.70 33.48 20.49
CA GLU A 510 9.71 33.48 21.57
C GLU A 510 9.84 32.26 22.49
N LEU A 511 10.23 31.08 21.96
CA LEU A 511 10.45 29.88 22.75
C LEU A 511 11.76 29.93 23.53
N LEU A 512 12.78 30.68 23.02
CA LEU A 512 14.07 30.86 23.66
C LEU A 512 14.06 31.95 24.75
N ALA A 513 13.15 32.92 24.65
CA ALA A 513 12.97 33.97 25.67
C ALA A 513 12.45 33.38 26.99
#